data_4b516c8ef5e627a4c18f37d4ef773b18
#
_entry.id   4b516c8ef5e627a4c18f37d4ef773b18
#
_cell.length_a   1.000
_cell.length_b   1.000
_cell.length_c   1.000
_cell.angle_alpha   90.00
_cell.angle_beta   90.00
_cell.angle_gamma   90.00
#
_symmetry.space_group_name_H-M   'P 1'
#
loop_
_entity.id
_entity.type
_entity.pdbx_description
1 polymer ?
#
loop_
_entity_poly.entity_id
_entity_poly.type
_entity_poly.pdbx_seq_one_letter_code
_entity_poly.pdbx_strand_id
1 'polypeptide(L)'
;MLLVPLLSPQTMLLPASTATTPSRSSTIRSAVDSTLPSPQGHAQGVISEASLRRQERLLLSAAFSPPFDYPLQPHPNVRGGALRHAASLDRFLASPLHQPTVEAFDATLEWLSREDPSGERSIILDSGCGTGRSTRLAALADPTALVLGVDRSEQRLERGSSAVTPGNALMVRAELGSFWRLLLSAEEGRLASRVSRHQLLYPNPYPKPGQRGKRWAGHPALPIALQLGTAVEVRSNWLPYCLEFREAVVALAHSPVDAGGGGDGGGDGGGGGGGGEVPRHVRAAAAALLPSRLSVLRLESAEQGLTLFEAKYYEKGDPLYRLQLGGGGGAPSRAPPPPPPPPPPPPVLEA
;
A
#
# COMPACT_ATOMS: atom_id res chain seq x y z
N MET A 1 -36.35 -20.12 46.44
CA MET A 1 -36.40 -21.57 46.22
C MET A 1 -37.34 -21.84 45.06
N LEU A 2 -36.82 -21.88 43.85
CA LEU A 2 -37.50 -22.36 42.63
C LEU A 2 -36.43 -22.73 41.65
N LEU A 3 -36.26 -24.02 41.43
CA LEU A 3 -35.36 -24.65 40.46
C LEU A 3 -35.91 -24.47 39.04
N VAL A 4 -35.07 -24.09 38.11
CA VAL A 4 -35.35 -24.18 36.65
C VAL A 4 -34.38 -25.20 36.07
N PRO A 5 -34.83 -26.18 35.28
CA PRO A 5 -33.97 -27.26 34.77
C PRO A 5 -33.18 -26.85 33.55
N LEU A 6 -31.93 -27.33 33.50
CA LEU A 6 -30.99 -27.29 32.38
C LEU A 6 -31.50 -28.16 31.24
N LEU A 7 -31.67 -27.55 30.05
CA LEU A 7 -31.88 -28.23 28.78
C LEU A 7 -30.54 -28.38 28.04
N SER A 8 -30.16 -29.63 27.79
CA SER A 8 -29.00 -30.00 26.96
C SER A 8 -29.26 -29.70 25.50
N PRO A 9 -28.25 -29.22 24.71
CA PRO A 9 -28.37 -29.12 23.26
C PRO A 9 -28.12 -30.49 22.60
N GLN A 10 -29.14 -30.98 21.88
CA GLN A 10 -29.00 -32.12 20.99
C GLN A 10 -28.14 -31.75 19.77
N THR A 11 -27.10 -32.53 19.54
CA THR A 11 -26.22 -32.48 18.36
C THR A 11 -26.98 -33.06 17.17
N MET A 12 -27.40 -32.21 16.23
CA MET A 12 -27.85 -32.65 14.90
C MET A 12 -26.66 -32.88 14.00
N LEU A 13 -26.33 -34.14 13.72
CA LEU A 13 -25.46 -34.58 12.66
C LEU A 13 -26.18 -34.44 11.31
N LEU A 14 -25.68 -33.55 10.44
CA LEU A 14 -26.02 -33.50 9.02
C LEU A 14 -24.99 -34.36 8.23
N PRO A 15 -25.42 -35.08 7.20
CA PRO A 15 -24.54 -35.98 6.45
C PRO A 15 -23.56 -35.20 5.58
N ALA A 16 -22.30 -35.65 5.55
CA ALA A 16 -21.24 -35.16 4.70
C ALA A 16 -21.58 -35.39 3.23
N SER A 17 -21.82 -34.32 2.47
CA SER A 17 -21.85 -34.35 1.02
C SER A 17 -20.40 -34.25 0.51
N THR A 18 -19.88 -35.36 0.01
CA THR A 18 -18.61 -35.41 -0.72
C THR A 18 -18.80 -34.79 -2.11
N ALA A 19 -18.66 -33.50 -2.21
CA ALA A 19 -18.46 -32.83 -3.49
C ALA A 19 -16.96 -32.63 -3.71
N THR A 20 -16.37 -33.51 -4.51
CA THR A 20 -15.01 -33.39 -5.02
C THR A 20 -14.97 -32.21 -5.99
N THR A 21 -14.52 -31.06 -5.53
CA THR A 21 -14.23 -29.91 -6.37
C THR A 21 -12.88 -30.15 -7.06
N PRO A 22 -12.80 -30.15 -8.40
CA PRO A 22 -11.52 -30.25 -9.08
C PRO A 22 -10.73 -28.97 -8.81
N SER A 23 -9.50 -29.10 -8.31
CA SER A 23 -8.59 -27.99 -8.05
C SER A 23 -8.24 -27.30 -9.37
N ARG A 24 -8.91 -26.20 -9.68
CA ARG A 24 -8.61 -25.33 -10.83
C ARG A 24 -7.34 -24.47 -10.65
N SER A 25 -6.64 -24.63 -9.54
CA SER A 25 -5.47 -23.82 -9.18
C SER A 25 -4.25 -24.02 -10.10
N SER A 26 -4.06 -25.25 -10.65
CA SER A 26 -2.88 -25.55 -11.46
C SER A 26 -2.90 -24.95 -12.87
N THR A 27 -4.09 -24.82 -13.48
CA THR A 27 -4.23 -24.34 -14.86
C THR A 27 -3.99 -22.82 -14.99
N ILE A 28 -4.37 -22.05 -13.97
CA ILE A 28 -4.11 -20.60 -13.95
C ILE A 28 -2.62 -20.31 -13.76
N ARG A 29 -1.90 -21.16 -13.01
CA ARG A 29 -0.45 -21.02 -12.80
C ARG A 29 0.34 -21.22 -14.09
N SER A 30 -0.06 -22.17 -14.95
CA SER A 30 0.65 -22.47 -16.21
C SER A 30 0.41 -21.43 -17.30
N ALA A 31 -0.81 -20.86 -17.37
CA ALA A 31 -1.13 -19.85 -18.40
C ALA A 31 -0.41 -18.50 -18.19
N VAL A 32 -0.11 -18.14 -16.94
CA VAL A 32 0.64 -16.92 -16.63
C VAL A 32 2.14 -17.12 -16.83
N ASP A 33 2.65 -18.35 -16.70
CA ASP A 33 4.08 -18.68 -16.82
C ASP A 33 4.57 -18.73 -18.27
N SER A 34 3.70 -19.10 -19.22
CA SER A 34 4.07 -19.24 -20.63
C SER A 34 4.12 -17.94 -21.42
N THR A 35 3.63 -16.80 -20.86
CA THR A 35 3.48 -15.54 -21.60
C THR A 35 4.31 -14.38 -21.07
N LEU A 36 5.03 -14.55 -19.98
CA LEU A 36 5.98 -13.54 -19.49
C LEU A 36 7.39 -13.88 -20.00
N PRO A 37 8.07 -12.99 -20.73
CA PRO A 37 9.45 -13.22 -21.14
C PRO A 37 10.33 -13.35 -19.90
N SER A 38 11.18 -14.38 -19.88
CA SER A 38 12.24 -14.56 -18.87
C SER A 38 13.06 -13.27 -18.77
N PRO A 39 13.48 -12.84 -17.58
CA PRO A 39 14.37 -11.71 -17.42
C PRO A 39 15.80 -12.11 -17.81
N GLN A 40 16.08 -12.21 -19.11
CA GLN A 40 17.46 -12.17 -19.59
C GLN A 40 17.85 -10.71 -19.76
N GLY A 41 18.93 -10.35 -19.06
CA GLY A 41 19.42 -9.00 -18.98
C GLY A 41 19.65 -8.34 -20.33
N HIS A 42 19.27 -7.07 -20.40
CA HIS A 42 20.07 -6.00 -21.01
C HIS A 42 19.23 -4.72 -21.07
N ALA A 43 19.90 -3.61 -20.80
CA ALA A 43 19.48 -2.23 -21.04
C ALA A 43 18.16 -1.79 -20.39
N GLN A 44 18.25 -0.82 -19.53
CA GLN A 44 17.15 0.01 -19.01
C GLN A 44 16.42 0.73 -20.15
N GLY A 45 15.62 -0.01 -20.91
CA GLY A 45 14.68 0.51 -21.87
C GLY A 45 13.43 0.96 -21.15
N VAL A 46 13.03 2.20 -21.35
CA VAL A 46 11.72 2.72 -20.96
C VAL A 46 10.67 1.75 -21.52
N ILE A 47 9.96 1.05 -20.63
CA ILE A 47 8.89 0.14 -21.06
C ILE A 47 7.83 0.99 -21.74
N SER A 48 7.60 0.76 -23.03
CA SER A 48 6.62 1.55 -23.79
C SER A 48 5.22 1.44 -23.19
N GLU A 49 4.43 2.50 -23.29
CA GLU A 49 3.04 2.51 -22.84
C GLU A 49 2.21 1.36 -23.45
N ALA A 50 2.52 1.00 -24.70
CA ALA A 50 1.91 -0.15 -25.37
C ALA A 50 2.25 -1.49 -24.68
N SER A 51 3.47 -1.66 -24.18
CA SER A 51 3.88 -2.84 -23.42
C SER A 51 3.18 -2.91 -22.06
N LEU A 52 3.03 -1.77 -21.39
CA LEU A 52 2.27 -1.67 -20.14
C LEU A 52 0.80 -2.03 -20.35
N ARG A 53 0.15 -1.50 -21.38
CA ARG A 53 -1.24 -1.82 -21.75
C ARG A 53 -1.43 -3.29 -22.16
N ARG A 54 -0.40 -3.91 -22.75
CA ARG A 54 -0.42 -5.34 -23.05
C ARG A 54 -0.33 -6.18 -21.77
N GLN A 55 0.57 -5.83 -20.85
CA GLN A 55 0.67 -6.49 -19.54
C GLN A 55 -0.62 -6.35 -18.75
N GLU A 56 -1.25 -5.18 -18.76
CA GLU A 56 -2.56 -4.95 -18.16
C GLU A 56 -3.63 -5.88 -18.69
N ARG A 57 -3.74 -5.98 -20.04
CA ARG A 57 -4.71 -6.87 -20.66
C ARG A 57 -4.49 -8.32 -20.25
N LEU A 58 -3.23 -8.77 -20.16
CA LEU A 58 -2.89 -10.13 -19.73
C LEU A 58 -3.25 -10.33 -18.24
N LEU A 59 -2.95 -9.36 -17.37
CA LEU A 59 -3.32 -9.41 -15.96
C LEU A 59 -4.85 -9.38 -15.78
N LEU A 60 -5.55 -8.57 -16.55
CA LEU A 60 -7.00 -8.51 -16.56
C LEU A 60 -7.61 -9.81 -17.04
N SER A 61 -7.09 -10.43 -18.09
CA SER A 61 -7.57 -11.73 -18.59
C SER A 61 -7.32 -12.86 -17.61
N ALA A 62 -6.21 -12.84 -16.89
CA ALA A 62 -5.89 -13.82 -15.83
C ALA A 62 -6.71 -13.63 -14.55
N ALA A 63 -7.14 -12.39 -14.27
CA ALA A 63 -7.95 -12.06 -13.10
C ALA A 63 -9.44 -12.41 -13.26
N PHE A 64 -9.87 -12.79 -14.46
CA PHE A 64 -11.27 -13.02 -14.81
C PHE A 64 -11.79 -14.43 -14.47
N SER A 65 -11.29 -15.06 -13.43
CA SER A 65 -11.96 -16.25 -12.90
C SER A 65 -12.89 -15.84 -11.76
N PRO A 66 -14.22 -16.06 -11.87
CA PRO A 66 -15.11 -15.75 -10.77
C PRO A 66 -14.68 -16.51 -9.52
N PRO A 67 -14.63 -15.84 -8.35
CA PRO A 67 -15.85 -15.37 -7.70
C PRO A 67 -15.84 -13.90 -7.23
N PHE A 68 -15.43 -12.96 -8.05
CA PHE A 68 -15.45 -11.56 -7.61
C PHE A 68 -16.63 -10.82 -8.23
N ASP A 69 -17.63 -10.50 -7.41
CA ASP A 69 -18.77 -9.61 -7.75
C ASP A 69 -18.36 -8.12 -7.89
N TYR A 70 -17.06 -7.84 -8.07
CA TYR A 70 -16.56 -6.47 -8.12
C TYR A 70 -16.21 -6.06 -9.55
N PRO A 71 -16.49 -4.80 -9.94
CA PRO A 71 -16.08 -4.30 -11.24
C PRO A 71 -14.56 -4.37 -11.39
N LEU A 72 -14.10 -5.03 -12.46
CA LEU A 72 -12.68 -5.25 -12.73
C LEU A 72 -12.02 -4.08 -13.46
N GLN A 73 -12.79 -3.05 -13.81
CA GLN A 73 -12.25 -1.87 -14.52
C GLN A 73 -11.98 -0.72 -13.54
N PRO A 74 -10.89 0.03 -13.74
CA PRO A 74 -10.65 1.28 -13.05
C PRO A 74 -11.82 2.24 -13.26
N HIS A 75 -12.09 3.06 -12.26
CA HIS A 75 -13.14 4.07 -12.39
C HIS A 75 -12.78 5.08 -13.49
N PRO A 76 -13.69 5.40 -14.44
CA PRO A 76 -13.39 6.29 -15.57
C PRO A 76 -12.93 7.70 -15.16
N ASN A 77 -13.26 8.15 -13.94
CA ASN A 77 -12.94 9.49 -13.43
C ASN A 77 -11.76 9.54 -12.45
N VAL A 78 -10.93 8.50 -12.34
CA VAL A 78 -9.76 8.49 -11.45
C VAL A 78 -8.82 9.65 -11.77
N ARG A 79 -8.49 9.83 -13.03
CA ARG A 79 -7.61 10.92 -13.50
C ARG A 79 -8.13 12.29 -13.10
N GLY A 80 -9.37 12.60 -13.43
CA GLY A 80 -9.99 13.89 -13.08
C GLY A 80 -10.13 14.10 -11.57
N GLY A 81 -10.34 13.03 -10.79
CA GLY A 81 -10.34 13.07 -9.34
C GLY A 81 -8.96 13.46 -8.78
N ALA A 82 -7.90 12.78 -9.22
CA ALA A 82 -6.53 13.06 -8.79
C ALA A 82 -6.10 14.49 -9.11
N LEU A 83 -6.40 14.98 -10.32
CA LEU A 83 -6.09 16.35 -10.75
C LEU A 83 -6.82 17.39 -9.89
N ARG A 84 -8.12 17.22 -9.62
CA ARG A 84 -8.89 18.13 -8.75
C ARG A 84 -8.35 18.17 -7.33
N HIS A 85 -7.95 17.02 -6.76
CA HIS A 85 -7.37 16.98 -5.42
C HIS A 85 -6.01 17.65 -5.36
N ALA A 86 -5.18 17.48 -6.38
CA ALA A 86 -3.90 18.17 -6.46
C ALA A 86 -4.09 19.70 -6.61
N ALA A 87 -5.03 20.14 -7.44
CA ALA A 87 -5.36 21.55 -7.62
C ALA A 87 -5.98 22.20 -6.37
N SER A 88 -6.55 21.41 -5.45
CA SER A 88 -7.09 21.89 -4.18
C SER A 88 -6.24 21.48 -2.97
N LEU A 89 -4.97 21.16 -3.17
CA LEU A 89 -4.06 20.68 -2.14
C LEU A 89 -3.95 21.67 -0.96
N ASP A 90 -3.81 22.95 -1.23
CA ASP A 90 -3.68 23.99 -0.18
C ASP A 90 -4.88 24.01 0.75
N ARG A 91 -6.10 23.83 0.21
CA ARG A 91 -7.31 23.70 1.04
C ARG A 91 -7.24 22.47 1.94
N PHE A 92 -6.75 21.36 1.44
CA PHE A 92 -6.58 20.15 2.23
C PHE A 92 -5.50 20.34 3.30
N LEU A 93 -4.39 20.98 2.97
CA LEU A 93 -3.32 21.31 3.93
C LEU A 93 -3.78 22.29 5.02
N ALA A 94 -4.69 23.21 4.72
CA ALA A 94 -5.26 24.14 5.68
C ALA A 94 -6.34 23.51 6.60
N SER A 95 -6.82 22.29 6.31
CA SER A 95 -7.84 21.65 7.15
C SER A 95 -7.26 21.28 8.53
N PRO A 96 -8.08 21.20 9.60
CA PRO A 96 -7.59 20.82 10.92
C PRO A 96 -6.89 19.47 10.92
N LEU A 97 -5.82 19.34 11.70
CA LEU A 97 -5.15 18.06 11.97
C LEU A 97 -5.93 17.29 13.04
N HIS A 98 -5.85 15.98 12.97
CA HIS A 98 -6.38 15.12 14.02
C HIS A 98 -5.48 15.20 15.26
N GLN A 99 -5.96 15.83 16.34
CA GLN A 99 -5.15 16.17 17.52
C GLN A 99 -4.40 14.96 18.12
N PRO A 100 -5.01 13.78 18.32
CA PRO A 100 -4.27 12.62 18.80
C PRO A 100 -3.14 12.17 17.86
N THR A 101 -3.22 12.50 16.56
CA THR A 101 -2.13 12.24 15.60
C THR A 101 -0.98 13.23 15.78
N VAL A 102 -1.24 14.48 16.15
CA VAL A 102 -0.18 15.45 16.46
C VAL A 102 0.64 14.95 17.65
N GLU A 103 -0.01 14.57 18.74
CA GLU A 103 0.65 14.04 19.94
C GLU A 103 1.46 12.76 19.65
N ALA A 104 0.89 11.84 18.85
CA ALA A 104 1.59 10.63 18.43
C ALA A 104 2.78 10.93 17.51
N PHE A 105 2.69 12.00 16.71
CA PHE A 105 3.79 12.44 15.85
C PHE A 105 4.93 13.06 16.66
N ASP A 106 4.64 13.86 17.67
CA ASP A 106 5.64 14.43 18.58
C ASP A 106 6.42 13.30 19.28
N ALA A 107 5.74 12.28 19.80
CA ALA A 107 6.38 11.09 20.35
C ALA A 107 7.20 10.30 19.30
N THR A 108 6.78 10.34 18.02
CA THR A 108 7.55 9.75 16.91
C THR A 108 8.85 10.51 16.66
N LEU A 109 8.83 11.85 16.72
CA LEU A 109 10.03 12.67 16.59
C LEU A 109 11.03 12.42 17.72
N GLU A 110 10.56 12.27 18.96
CA GLU A 110 11.40 11.92 20.11
C GLU A 110 12.06 10.55 19.91
N TRP A 111 11.29 9.57 19.42
CA TRP A 111 11.83 8.23 19.13
C TRP A 111 12.89 8.30 18.02
N LEU A 112 12.61 9.01 16.91
CA LEU A 112 13.55 9.17 15.81
C LEU A 112 14.86 9.82 16.27
N SER A 113 14.78 10.87 17.10
CA SER A 113 15.96 11.56 17.64
C SER A 113 16.80 10.68 18.55
N ARG A 114 16.17 9.75 19.27
CA ARG A 114 16.84 8.81 20.15
C ARG A 114 17.52 7.68 19.37
N GLU A 115 16.82 7.10 18.37
CA GLU A 115 17.34 5.95 17.60
C GLU A 115 18.32 6.36 16.49
N ASP A 116 18.29 7.63 16.08
CA ASP A 116 19.16 8.20 15.05
C ASP A 116 19.47 9.67 15.33
N PRO A 117 20.37 9.93 16.31
CA PRO A 117 20.75 11.30 16.66
C PRO A 117 21.41 12.08 15.51
N SER A 118 22.02 11.38 14.54
CA SER A 118 22.62 12.01 13.36
C SER A 118 21.58 12.43 12.32
N GLY A 119 20.40 11.81 12.32
CA GLY A 119 19.35 12.07 11.32
C GLY A 119 19.68 11.55 9.93
N GLU A 120 20.61 10.60 9.78
CA GLU A 120 21.10 10.10 8.49
C GLU A 120 20.44 8.81 8.01
N ARG A 121 19.85 8.04 8.92
CA ARG A 121 19.22 6.77 8.57
C ARG A 121 18.00 7.00 7.70
N SER A 122 17.84 6.14 6.68
CA SER A 122 16.63 6.13 5.87
C SER A 122 15.42 5.65 6.67
N ILE A 123 14.24 6.07 6.24
CA ILE A 123 12.96 5.68 6.84
C ILE A 123 12.18 4.83 5.86
N ILE A 124 11.62 3.73 6.33
CA ILE A 124 10.59 2.96 5.64
C ILE A 124 9.25 3.28 6.32
N LEU A 125 8.30 3.79 5.55
CA LEU A 125 6.96 4.12 6.04
C LEU A 125 5.96 3.04 5.64
N ASP A 126 5.40 2.33 6.62
CA ASP A 126 4.37 1.30 6.45
C ASP A 126 3.00 1.86 6.85
N SER A 127 2.28 2.39 5.88
CA SER A 127 1.01 3.09 6.07
C SER A 127 -0.18 2.13 6.08
N GLY A 128 -0.86 2.04 7.21
CA GLY A 128 -1.92 1.06 7.46
C GLY A 128 -1.34 -0.29 7.90
N CYS A 129 -0.31 -0.27 8.74
CA CYS A 129 0.47 -1.46 9.15
C CYS A 129 -0.34 -2.55 9.87
N GLY A 130 -1.56 -2.26 10.32
CA GLY A 130 -2.44 -3.20 11.00
C GLY A 130 -1.83 -3.73 12.30
N THR A 131 -1.50 -5.03 12.34
CA THR A 131 -0.85 -5.66 13.49
C THR A 131 0.66 -5.41 13.55
N GLY A 132 1.22 -4.63 12.61
CA GLY A 132 2.65 -4.34 12.52
C GLY A 132 3.52 -5.50 12.03
N ARG A 133 2.94 -6.57 11.47
CA ARG A 133 3.72 -7.70 10.92
C ARG A 133 4.67 -7.22 9.81
N SER A 134 4.17 -6.47 8.83
CA SER A 134 4.97 -5.92 7.73
C SER A 134 6.05 -4.97 8.22
N THR A 135 5.73 -4.13 9.20
CA THR A 135 6.67 -3.20 9.82
C THR A 135 7.85 -3.95 10.46
N ARG A 136 7.57 -4.99 11.26
CA ARG A 136 8.62 -5.81 11.88
C ARG A 136 9.46 -6.57 10.86
N LEU A 137 8.84 -7.15 9.83
CA LEU A 137 9.56 -7.84 8.77
C LEU A 137 10.44 -6.88 7.97
N ALA A 138 9.98 -5.66 7.69
CA ALA A 138 10.80 -4.65 7.04
C ALA A 138 12.01 -4.24 7.88
N ALA A 139 11.82 -4.08 9.20
CA ALA A 139 12.89 -3.75 10.13
C ALA A 139 13.95 -4.85 10.26
N LEU A 140 13.53 -6.11 10.25
CA LEU A 140 14.44 -7.26 10.24
C LEU A 140 15.20 -7.37 8.92
N ALA A 141 14.54 -7.05 7.79
CA ALA A 141 15.14 -7.13 6.46
C ALA A 141 16.15 -6.00 6.19
N ASP A 142 15.97 -4.85 6.83
CA ASP A 142 16.88 -3.71 6.71
C ASP A 142 17.16 -3.10 8.10
N PRO A 143 18.15 -3.65 8.83
CA PRO A 143 18.53 -3.13 10.15
C PRO A 143 19.10 -1.71 10.12
N THR A 144 19.53 -1.21 8.96
CA THR A 144 20.10 0.12 8.79
C THR A 144 19.05 1.21 8.67
N ALA A 145 17.84 0.87 8.22
CA ALA A 145 16.71 1.79 8.14
C ALA A 145 15.96 1.89 9.48
N LEU A 146 15.24 2.98 9.69
CA LEU A 146 14.18 3.09 10.68
C LEU A 146 12.84 2.75 10.03
N VAL A 147 11.97 2.03 10.72
CA VAL A 147 10.69 1.61 10.14
C VAL A 147 9.52 2.14 10.97
N LEU A 148 8.69 2.96 10.35
CA LEU A 148 7.49 3.54 10.97
C LEU A 148 6.25 2.82 10.45
N GLY A 149 5.60 2.05 11.31
CA GLY A 149 4.30 1.44 11.03
C GLY A 149 3.18 2.29 11.62
N VAL A 150 2.29 2.81 10.76
CA VAL A 150 1.21 3.70 11.19
C VAL A 150 -0.14 3.06 10.92
N ASP A 151 -0.98 2.92 11.94
CA ASP A 151 -2.39 2.49 11.79
C ASP A 151 -3.29 3.26 12.77
N ARG A 152 -4.50 3.60 12.34
CA ARG A 152 -5.47 4.28 13.19
C ARG A 152 -6.16 3.35 14.20
N SER A 153 -6.13 2.04 13.96
CA SER A 153 -6.87 1.05 14.74
C SER A 153 -6.05 0.55 15.92
N GLU A 154 -6.36 1.05 17.11
CA GLU A 154 -5.83 0.55 18.37
C GLU A 154 -5.94 -0.96 18.48
N GLN A 155 -7.13 -1.51 18.25
CA GLN A 155 -7.41 -2.95 18.31
C GLN A 155 -6.50 -3.80 17.39
N ARG A 156 -6.06 -3.27 16.24
CA ARG A 156 -5.12 -3.99 15.36
C ARG A 156 -3.71 -3.93 15.91
N LEU A 157 -3.28 -2.76 16.37
CA LEU A 157 -1.97 -2.57 16.98
C LEU A 157 -1.83 -3.44 18.24
N GLU A 158 -2.84 -3.46 19.13
CA GLU A 158 -2.88 -4.30 20.32
C GLU A 158 -2.76 -5.79 20.00
N ARG A 159 -3.47 -6.29 18.97
CA ARG A 159 -3.32 -7.68 18.52
C ARG A 159 -1.90 -8.05 18.09
N GLY A 160 -1.10 -7.09 17.71
CA GLY A 160 0.29 -7.27 17.34
C GLY A 160 1.28 -7.04 18.46
N SER A 161 0.85 -6.51 19.61
CA SER A 161 1.74 -6.06 20.71
C SER A 161 2.53 -7.17 21.38
N SER A 162 2.01 -8.41 21.36
CA SER A 162 2.72 -9.58 21.92
C SER A 162 3.92 -10.05 21.08
N ALA A 163 4.03 -9.61 19.82
CA ALA A 163 5.16 -9.98 18.97
C ALA A 163 6.36 -9.07 19.24
N VAL A 164 7.55 -9.67 19.29
CA VAL A 164 8.81 -8.94 19.48
C VAL A 164 8.98 -7.91 18.37
N THR A 165 9.22 -6.66 18.75
CA THR A 165 9.46 -5.55 17.85
C THR A 165 10.95 -5.24 17.80
N PRO A 166 11.58 -5.24 16.60
CA PRO A 166 12.97 -4.81 16.46
C PRO A 166 13.18 -3.36 16.93
N GLY A 167 14.35 -3.05 17.50
CA GLY A 167 14.65 -1.71 18.03
C GLY A 167 14.59 -0.59 17.00
N ASN A 168 14.77 -0.91 15.72
CA ASN A 168 14.66 0.03 14.60
C ASN A 168 13.23 0.17 14.05
N ALA A 169 12.21 -0.33 14.75
CA ALA A 169 10.80 -0.22 14.34
C ALA A 169 9.93 0.43 15.41
N LEU A 170 9.03 1.31 14.99
CA LEU A 170 8.01 1.92 15.82
C LEU A 170 6.63 1.72 15.21
N MET A 171 5.66 1.26 16.02
CA MET A 171 4.24 1.28 15.65
C MET A 171 3.56 2.50 16.27
N VAL A 172 2.88 3.28 15.42
CA VAL A 172 2.24 4.55 15.80
C VAL A 172 0.73 4.46 15.55
N ARG A 173 -0.06 4.78 16.58
CA ARG A 173 -1.50 4.94 16.41
C ARG A 173 -1.80 6.35 15.91
N ALA A 174 -2.13 6.47 14.62
CA ALA A 174 -2.38 7.78 14.01
C ALA A 174 -3.33 7.71 12.80
N GLU A 175 -3.98 8.83 12.49
CA GLU A 175 -4.71 9.02 11.25
C GLU A 175 -3.73 9.38 10.13
N LEU A 176 -3.76 8.62 9.02
CA LEU A 176 -2.72 8.69 7.98
C LEU A 176 -2.64 10.05 7.28
N GLY A 177 -3.77 10.68 6.96
CA GLY A 177 -3.77 11.96 6.26
C GLY A 177 -3.09 13.06 7.07
N SER A 178 -3.35 13.13 8.37
CA SER A 178 -2.70 14.05 9.30
C SER A 178 -1.23 13.68 9.52
N PHE A 179 -0.93 12.38 9.70
CA PHE A 179 0.44 11.92 9.90
C PHE A 179 1.34 12.24 8.69
N TRP A 180 0.86 11.99 7.47
CA TRP A 180 1.59 12.32 6.25
C TRP A 180 1.85 13.82 6.09
N ARG A 181 0.87 14.66 6.45
CA ARG A 181 1.03 16.13 6.43
C ARG A 181 2.11 16.58 7.40
N LEU A 182 2.10 16.06 8.63
CA LEU A 182 3.11 16.34 9.64
C LEU A 182 4.49 15.87 9.18
N LEU A 183 4.58 14.66 8.65
CA LEU A 183 5.84 14.09 8.14
C LEU A 183 6.40 14.92 6.99
N LEU A 184 5.55 15.38 6.07
CA LEU A 184 5.95 16.20 4.93
C LEU A 184 6.46 17.59 5.34
N SER A 185 5.89 18.18 6.39
CA SER A 185 6.25 19.53 6.87
C SER A 185 7.36 19.54 7.92
N ALA A 186 7.61 18.41 8.57
CA ALA A 186 8.61 18.33 9.64
C ALA A 186 10.01 18.67 9.15
N GLU A 187 10.72 19.47 9.97
CA GLU A 187 12.10 19.90 9.68
C GLU A 187 12.26 20.51 8.27
N GLU A 188 11.28 21.32 7.85
CA GLU A 188 11.26 21.94 6.51
C GLU A 188 11.32 20.91 5.36
N GLY A 189 10.73 19.74 5.56
CA GLY A 189 10.70 18.64 4.58
C GLY A 189 11.89 17.68 4.64
N ARG A 190 12.89 17.93 5.48
CA ARG A 190 14.06 17.03 5.63
C ARG A 190 13.65 15.64 6.09
N LEU A 191 12.69 15.54 7.02
CA LEU A 191 12.23 14.25 7.50
C LEU A 191 11.55 13.44 6.39
N ALA A 192 10.74 14.06 5.55
CA ALA A 192 10.12 13.43 4.38
C ALA A 192 11.16 12.94 3.36
N SER A 193 12.25 13.67 3.16
CA SER A 193 13.33 13.29 2.23
C SER A 193 14.10 12.04 2.65
N ARG A 194 14.05 11.68 3.94
CA ARG A 194 14.63 10.44 4.48
C ARG A 194 13.78 9.21 4.19
N VAL A 195 12.52 9.37 3.79
CA VAL A 195 11.67 8.23 3.46
C VAL A 195 12.15 7.60 2.15
N SER A 196 12.81 6.46 2.25
CA SER A 196 13.31 5.70 1.09
C SER A 196 12.22 4.84 0.46
N ARG A 197 11.25 4.37 1.24
CA ARG A 197 10.15 3.51 0.79
C ARG A 197 8.86 3.83 1.54
N HIS A 198 7.78 3.99 0.80
CA HIS A 198 6.44 4.14 1.34
C HIS A 198 5.58 2.95 0.92
N GLN A 199 5.04 2.21 1.88
CA GLN A 199 4.27 1.00 1.66
C GLN A 199 2.79 1.23 1.99
N LEU A 200 1.91 0.81 1.08
CA LEU A 200 0.45 0.82 1.20
C LEU A 200 -0.03 -0.61 0.94
N LEU A 201 0.01 -1.45 1.98
CA LEU A 201 -0.22 -2.87 1.88
C LEU A 201 -1.68 -3.22 2.21
N TYR A 202 -2.44 -3.71 1.22
CA TYR A 202 -3.84 -4.15 1.36
C TYR A 202 -4.76 -3.09 1.98
N PRO A 203 -4.74 -1.85 1.49
CA PRO A 203 -5.69 -0.84 1.92
C PRO A 203 -7.11 -1.31 1.65
N ASN A 204 -8.07 -0.80 2.44
CA ASN A 204 -9.48 -1.17 2.23
C ASN A 204 -9.91 -0.81 0.80
N PRO A 205 -10.41 -1.77 0.02
CA PRO A 205 -10.69 -1.56 -1.40
C PRO A 205 -11.91 -0.67 -1.66
N TYR A 206 -12.82 -0.52 -0.69
CA TYR A 206 -14.04 0.29 -0.84
C TYR A 206 -14.74 0.05 -2.20
N PRO A 207 -15.28 -1.14 -2.47
CA PRO A 207 -15.73 -1.53 -3.80
C PRO A 207 -16.96 -0.77 -4.30
N LYS A 208 -17.78 -0.22 -3.37
CA LYS A 208 -19.02 0.49 -3.72
C LYS A 208 -18.74 1.81 -4.43
N PRO A 209 -19.49 2.17 -5.49
CA PRO A 209 -19.29 3.41 -6.25
C PRO A 209 -19.21 4.67 -5.40
N GLY A 210 -20.09 4.86 -4.43
CA GLY A 210 -20.09 6.04 -3.53
C GLY A 210 -18.91 6.10 -2.54
N GLN A 211 -18.08 5.07 -2.47
CA GLN A 211 -16.93 5.02 -1.55
C GLN A 211 -15.59 5.31 -2.22
N ARG A 212 -15.57 5.66 -3.49
CA ARG A 212 -14.33 5.87 -4.28
C ARG A 212 -13.41 6.91 -3.69
N GLY A 213 -13.94 8.01 -3.17
CA GLY A 213 -13.15 9.04 -2.49
C GLY A 213 -12.44 8.57 -1.21
N LYS A 214 -12.73 7.35 -0.73
CA LYS A 214 -12.05 6.72 0.39
C LYS A 214 -10.84 5.87 -0.04
N ARG A 215 -10.71 5.53 -1.35
CA ARG A 215 -9.53 4.87 -1.91
C ARG A 215 -8.41 5.90 -2.04
N TRP A 216 -7.18 5.52 -1.78
CA TRP A 216 -6.08 6.48 -1.86
C TRP A 216 -5.95 7.16 -3.23
N ALA A 217 -6.20 6.46 -4.34
CA ALA A 217 -6.22 7.05 -5.69
C ALA A 217 -7.24 8.19 -5.86
N GLY A 218 -8.34 8.16 -5.10
CA GLY A 218 -9.40 9.18 -5.11
C GLY A 218 -9.44 10.05 -3.85
N HIS A 219 -8.41 9.98 -2.99
CA HIS A 219 -8.37 10.69 -1.71
C HIS A 219 -7.60 12.01 -1.82
N PRO A 220 -8.05 13.10 -1.14
CA PRO A 220 -7.32 14.38 -1.15
C PRO A 220 -5.86 14.29 -0.66
N ALA A 221 -5.52 13.31 0.15
CA ALA A 221 -4.16 13.09 0.64
C ALA A 221 -3.24 12.41 -0.38
N LEU A 222 -3.72 11.96 -1.55
CA LEU A 222 -2.87 11.33 -2.56
C LEU A 222 -1.66 12.19 -2.94
N PRO A 223 -1.81 13.50 -3.25
CA PRO A 223 -0.66 14.34 -3.60
C PRO A 223 0.43 14.36 -2.54
N ILE A 224 0.06 14.23 -1.26
CA ILE A 224 1.01 14.17 -0.14
C ILE A 224 1.68 12.80 -0.10
N ALA A 225 0.90 11.72 -0.20
CA ALA A 225 1.42 10.36 -0.18
C ALA A 225 2.50 10.11 -1.25
N LEU A 226 2.38 10.77 -2.42
CA LEU A 226 3.35 10.67 -3.52
C LEU A 226 4.64 11.46 -3.28
N GLN A 227 4.64 12.40 -2.35
CA GLN A 227 5.83 13.15 -1.96
C GLN A 227 6.60 12.47 -0.83
N LEU A 228 6.05 11.39 -0.26
CA LEU A 228 6.67 10.61 0.79
C LEU A 228 7.36 9.39 0.19
N GLY A 229 8.66 9.47 0.03
CA GLY A 229 9.48 8.37 -0.41
C GLY A 229 9.89 8.41 -1.89
N THR A 230 11.07 7.86 -2.14
CA THR A 230 11.62 7.70 -3.50
C THR A 230 11.06 6.46 -4.20
N ALA A 231 10.44 5.55 -3.45
CA ALA A 231 9.74 4.39 -3.94
C ALA A 231 8.41 4.19 -3.20
N VAL A 232 7.33 3.96 -3.94
CA VAL A 232 6.01 3.64 -3.37
C VAL A 232 5.61 2.24 -3.80
N GLU A 233 5.17 1.43 -2.84
CA GLU A 233 4.67 0.08 -3.09
C GLU A 233 3.21 -0.02 -2.65
N VAL A 234 2.34 -0.43 -3.57
CA VAL A 234 0.93 -0.71 -3.29
C VAL A 234 0.67 -2.19 -3.54
N ARG A 235 0.09 -2.90 -2.57
CA ARG A 235 -0.38 -4.27 -2.74
C ARG A 235 -1.88 -4.37 -2.52
N SER A 236 -2.52 -5.24 -3.30
CA SER A 236 -3.95 -5.52 -3.17
C SER A 236 -4.26 -6.91 -3.77
N ASN A 237 -5.28 -7.59 -3.25
CA ASN A 237 -5.90 -8.72 -3.93
C ASN A 237 -6.91 -8.27 -5.00
N TRP A 238 -7.15 -6.98 -5.12
CA TRP A 238 -8.08 -6.39 -6.08
C TRP A 238 -7.33 -5.55 -7.12
N LEU A 239 -7.19 -6.08 -8.34
CA LEU A 239 -6.42 -5.46 -9.42
C LEU A 239 -6.84 -4.01 -9.73
N PRO A 240 -8.15 -3.67 -9.79
CA PRO A 240 -8.56 -2.29 -10.05
C PRO A 240 -7.99 -1.27 -9.07
N TYR A 241 -7.71 -1.66 -7.83
CA TYR A 241 -7.08 -0.75 -6.86
C TYR A 241 -5.68 -0.32 -7.31
N CYS A 242 -4.86 -1.26 -7.75
CA CYS A 242 -3.52 -0.97 -8.26
C CYS A 242 -3.57 -0.17 -9.56
N LEU A 243 -4.51 -0.50 -10.45
CA LEU A 243 -4.70 0.20 -11.72
C LEU A 243 -5.15 1.65 -11.49
N GLU A 244 -6.14 1.88 -10.62
CA GLU A 244 -6.60 3.22 -10.25
C GLU A 244 -5.47 4.05 -9.65
N PHE A 245 -4.68 3.47 -8.74
CA PHE A 245 -3.55 4.18 -8.14
C PHE A 245 -2.51 4.58 -9.19
N ARG A 246 -2.15 3.67 -10.09
CA ARG A 246 -1.23 3.96 -11.20
C ARG A 246 -1.77 5.05 -12.12
N GLU A 247 -3.04 4.96 -12.52
CA GLU A 247 -3.68 5.96 -13.38
C GLU A 247 -3.70 7.35 -12.75
N ALA A 248 -3.92 7.44 -11.43
CA ALA A 248 -3.85 8.71 -10.71
C ALA A 248 -2.43 9.30 -10.75
N VAL A 249 -1.39 8.48 -10.51
CA VAL A 249 0.01 8.93 -10.59
C VAL A 249 0.38 9.40 -11.98
N VAL A 250 0.01 8.63 -13.01
CA VAL A 250 0.25 9.00 -14.42
C VAL A 250 -0.44 10.32 -14.78
N ALA A 251 -1.68 10.51 -14.33
CA ALA A 251 -2.41 11.76 -14.58
C ALA A 251 -1.73 12.97 -13.95
N LEU A 252 -1.24 12.84 -12.71
CA LEU A 252 -0.53 13.90 -12.01
C LEU A 252 0.84 14.20 -12.65
N ALA A 253 1.58 13.17 -13.04
CA ALA A 253 2.90 13.31 -13.67
C ALA A 253 2.84 14.03 -15.02
N HIS A 254 1.79 13.79 -15.81
CA HIS A 254 1.61 14.35 -17.14
C HIS A 254 0.57 15.50 -17.16
N SER A 255 0.23 16.06 -16.00
CA SER A 255 -0.66 17.23 -15.99
C SER A 255 -0.02 18.40 -16.75
N PRO A 256 -0.81 19.20 -17.50
CA PRO A 256 -0.29 20.34 -18.24
C PRO A 256 0.52 21.28 -17.34
N VAL A 257 1.58 21.83 -17.91
CA VAL A 257 2.26 23.00 -17.40
C VAL A 257 1.59 24.17 -18.08
N ASP A 258 0.90 25.04 -17.34
CA ASP A 258 0.56 26.31 -17.95
C ASP A 258 1.87 27.00 -18.34
N ALA A 259 2.09 27.05 -19.65
CA ALA A 259 3.10 27.92 -20.20
C ALA A 259 2.62 29.32 -19.84
N GLY A 260 3.26 29.92 -18.82
CA GLY A 260 2.94 31.25 -18.32
C GLY A 260 2.79 32.25 -19.47
N GLY A 261 1.60 32.34 -20.02
CA GLY A 261 1.19 33.33 -20.97
C GLY A 261 0.65 34.51 -20.20
N GLY A 262 1.49 35.53 -20.04
CA GLY A 262 1.02 36.88 -19.84
C GLY A 262 0.11 37.24 -21.02
N GLY A 263 -1.17 37.11 -20.84
CA GLY A 263 -2.21 37.51 -21.77
C GLY A 263 -3.25 38.29 -20.98
N ASP A 264 -3.05 39.60 -20.88
CA ASP A 264 -4.05 40.56 -20.53
C ASP A 264 -5.15 40.47 -21.61
N GLY A 265 -6.27 39.86 -21.27
CA GLY A 265 -7.39 39.65 -22.18
C GLY A 265 -8.66 39.49 -21.40
N GLY A 266 -9.33 40.60 -21.09
CA GLY A 266 -10.67 40.67 -20.55
C GLY A 266 -11.64 39.93 -21.50
N GLY A 267 -12.31 38.92 -21.01
CA GLY A 267 -13.33 38.12 -21.67
C GLY A 267 -14.29 37.59 -20.62
N ASP A 268 -15.35 38.34 -20.39
CA ASP A 268 -16.55 37.96 -19.64
C ASP A 268 -17.24 36.78 -20.34
N GLY A 269 -17.47 35.69 -19.67
CA GLY A 269 -18.18 34.54 -20.26
C GLY A 269 -18.20 33.28 -19.39
N GLY A 270 -19.21 33.17 -18.53
CA GLY A 270 -20.00 32.02 -18.11
C GLY A 270 -19.41 30.64 -17.89
N GLY A 271 -19.39 30.19 -16.65
CA GLY A 271 -19.75 28.81 -16.28
C GLY A 271 -18.79 27.69 -16.69
N GLY A 272 -17.92 27.25 -15.77
CA GLY A 272 -17.21 25.97 -15.96
C GLY A 272 -16.15 25.77 -14.90
N GLY A 273 -16.37 24.79 -14.03
CA GLY A 273 -15.55 24.20 -13.01
C GLY A 273 -14.09 24.63 -12.94
N GLY A 274 -13.76 25.32 -11.84
CA GLY A 274 -12.40 25.74 -11.50
C GLY A 274 -11.41 24.58 -11.44
N GLY A 275 -10.79 24.28 -12.56
CA GLY A 275 -9.66 23.38 -12.66
C GLY A 275 -8.41 24.15 -12.28
N GLY A 276 -8.14 24.25 -10.96
CA GLY A 276 -6.86 24.77 -10.50
C GLY A 276 -5.70 23.95 -11.05
N GLU A 277 -4.54 24.60 -11.21
CA GLU A 277 -3.31 23.96 -11.69
C GLU A 277 -2.79 22.92 -10.67
N VAL A 278 -2.24 21.79 -11.17
CA VAL A 278 -1.51 20.84 -10.33
C VAL A 278 -0.18 21.47 -9.90
N PRO A 279 0.08 21.59 -8.58
CA PRO A 279 1.31 22.19 -8.08
C PRO A 279 2.55 21.51 -8.68
N ARG A 280 3.56 22.30 -9.05
CA ARG A 280 4.79 21.81 -9.69
C ARG A 280 5.47 20.70 -8.88
N HIS A 281 5.54 20.83 -7.56
CA HIS A 281 6.16 19.85 -6.68
C HIS A 281 5.40 18.51 -6.66
N VAL A 282 4.06 18.53 -6.72
CA VAL A 282 3.23 17.32 -6.83
C VAL A 282 3.47 16.61 -8.16
N ARG A 283 3.51 17.37 -9.26
CA ARG A 283 3.80 16.83 -10.58
C ARG A 283 5.20 16.24 -10.64
N ALA A 284 6.21 16.92 -10.10
CA ALA A 284 7.58 16.42 -10.02
C ALA A 284 7.69 15.14 -9.20
N ALA A 285 7.02 15.07 -8.04
CA ALA A 285 6.97 13.86 -7.22
C ALA A 285 6.30 12.70 -7.96
N ALA A 286 5.17 12.92 -8.60
CA ALA A 286 4.49 11.90 -9.41
C ALA A 286 5.35 11.42 -10.59
N ALA A 287 6.05 12.33 -11.28
CA ALA A 287 6.95 12.00 -12.38
C ALA A 287 8.17 11.19 -11.92
N ALA A 288 8.73 11.49 -10.75
CA ALA A 288 9.85 10.76 -10.17
C ALA A 288 9.49 9.31 -9.80
N LEU A 289 8.20 9.04 -9.58
CA LEU A 289 7.68 7.70 -9.31
C LEU A 289 7.42 6.87 -10.58
N LEU A 290 7.66 7.42 -11.75
CA LEU A 290 7.62 6.68 -13.01
C LEU A 290 9.04 6.29 -13.45
N PRO A 291 9.23 5.14 -14.15
CA PRO A 291 8.20 4.19 -14.57
C PRO A 291 7.63 3.35 -13.42
N SER A 292 6.41 2.85 -13.60
CA SER A 292 5.76 1.96 -12.64
C SER A 292 5.77 0.51 -13.15
N ARG A 293 5.83 -0.43 -12.22
CA ARG A 293 5.75 -1.86 -12.51
C ARG A 293 4.58 -2.51 -11.77
N LEU A 294 3.64 -3.08 -12.51
CA LEU A 294 2.56 -3.89 -11.97
C LEU A 294 2.88 -5.37 -12.21
N SER A 295 2.76 -6.20 -11.19
CA SER A 295 3.02 -7.64 -11.24
C SER A 295 2.04 -8.42 -10.38
N VAL A 296 1.87 -9.71 -10.70
CA VAL A 296 1.24 -10.67 -9.79
C VAL A 296 2.31 -11.12 -8.79
N LEU A 297 1.98 -11.01 -7.51
CA LEU A 297 2.85 -11.47 -6.44
C LEU A 297 2.69 -12.99 -6.29
N ARG A 298 3.79 -13.69 -6.30
CA ARG A 298 3.81 -15.15 -6.08
C ARG A 298 4.42 -15.40 -4.71
N LEU A 299 3.69 -16.14 -3.88
CA LEU A 299 4.19 -16.68 -2.62
C LEU A 299 4.32 -18.19 -2.79
N GLU A 300 5.34 -18.76 -2.17
CA GLU A 300 5.54 -20.22 -2.12
C GLU A 300 4.81 -20.83 -0.92
N SER A 301 4.63 -20.02 0.13
CA SER A 301 3.87 -20.41 1.33
C SER A 301 3.19 -19.21 1.98
N ALA A 302 2.23 -19.46 2.87
CA ALA A 302 1.54 -18.42 3.65
C ALA A 302 2.48 -17.63 4.56
N GLU A 303 3.54 -18.28 5.07
CA GLU A 303 4.53 -17.68 5.97
C GLU A 303 5.36 -16.59 5.29
N GLN A 304 5.55 -16.69 3.96
CA GLN A 304 6.24 -15.66 3.18
C GLN A 304 5.43 -14.37 3.03
N GLY A 305 4.14 -14.37 3.39
CA GLY A 305 3.29 -13.20 3.35
C GLY A 305 3.79 -12.09 4.29
N LEU A 306 3.99 -10.88 3.76
CA LEU A 306 4.34 -9.72 4.58
C LEU A 306 3.21 -9.31 5.54
N THR A 307 1.97 -9.60 5.19
CA THR A 307 0.79 -9.29 5.98
C THR A 307 -0.04 -10.54 6.24
N LEU A 308 -0.89 -10.49 7.28
CA LEU A 308 -1.88 -11.56 7.51
C LEU A 308 -2.89 -11.67 6.36
N PHE A 309 -3.12 -10.59 5.60
CA PHE A 309 -3.97 -10.62 4.41
C PHE A 309 -3.33 -11.42 3.29
N GLU A 310 -2.03 -11.30 3.07
CA GLU A 310 -1.32 -12.09 2.06
C GLU A 310 -1.41 -13.59 2.37
N ALA A 311 -1.12 -13.98 3.61
CA ALA A 311 -1.26 -15.36 4.05
C ALA A 311 -2.68 -15.89 3.79
N LYS A 312 -3.70 -15.15 4.25
CA LYS A 312 -5.11 -15.51 4.08
C LYS A 312 -5.52 -15.64 2.60
N TYR A 313 -5.10 -14.71 1.75
CA TYR A 313 -5.46 -14.72 0.33
C TYR A 313 -4.68 -15.80 -0.43
N TYR A 314 -3.44 -16.05 -0.06
CA TYR A 314 -2.67 -17.18 -0.57
C TYR A 314 -3.37 -18.52 -0.29
N GLU A 315 -3.80 -18.75 0.96
CA GLU A 315 -4.53 -19.97 1.35
C GLU A 315 -5.84 -20.15 0.57
N LYS A 316 -6.51 -19.05 0.22
CA LYS A 316 -7.72 -19.06 -0.59
C LYS A 316 -7.46 -19.23 -2.09
N GLY A 317 -6.21 -19.15 -2.54
CA GLY A 317 -5.87 -19.13 -3.96
C GLY A 317 -6.25 -17.81 -4.67
N ASP A 318 -6.51 -16.75 -3.92
CA ASP A 318 -6.81 -15.43 -4.48
C ASP A 318 -5.56 -14.80 -5.10
N PRO A 319 -5.66 -14.09 -6.22
CA PRO A 319 -4.51 -13.39 -6.81
C PRO A 319 -4.07 -12.21 -5.93
N LEU A 320 -2.77 -12.01 -5.87
CA LEU A 320 -2.15 -10.90 -5.17
C LEU A 320 -1.43 -9.99 -6.18
N TYR A 321 -1.68 -8.71 -6.12
CA TYR A 321 -1.11 -7.73 -7.05
C TYR A 321 -0.17 -6.78 -6.31
N ARG A 322 0.92 -6.44 -6.99
CA ARG A 322 1.94 -5.51 -6.51
C ARG A 322 2.19 -4.44 -7.55
N LEU A 323 1.96 -3.20 -7.19
CA LEU A 323 2.35 -2.02 -7.95
C LEU A 323 3.57 -1.40 -7.28
N GLN A 324 4.65 -1.27 -8.01
CA GLN A 324 5.87 -0.58 -7.62
C GLN A 324 6.00 0.70 -8.44
N LEU A 325 6.28 1.80 -7.78
CA LEU A 325 6.45 3.13 -8.33
C LEU A 325 7.80 3.67 -7.85
N GLY A 326 8.57 4.25 -8.74
CA GLY A 326 9.92 4.74 -8.43
C GLY A 326 10.91 3.61 -8.16
N GLY A 327 12.03 3.91 -7.50
CA GLY A 327 13.02 2.90 -7.10
C GLY A 327 13.77 2.24 -8.26
N GLY A 328 13.95 2.94 -9.38
CA GLY A 328 14.70 2.46 -10.52
C GLY A 328 16.18 2.27 -10.18
N GLY A 329 16.56 1.10 -9.68
CA GLY A 329 17.96 0.75 -9.40
C GLY A 329 18.19 -0.29 -8.30
N GLY A 330 17.22 -0.55 -7.45
CA GLY A 330 17.34 -1.58 -6.40
C GLY A 330 16.96 -2.96 -6.92
N ALA A 331 17.86 -3.93 -6.80
CA ALA A 331 17.56 -5.34 -7.02
C ALA A 331 16.30 -5.76 -6.25
N PRO A 332 15.51 -6.75 -6.71
CA PRO A 332 14.38 -7.25 -5.97
C PRO A 332 14.85 -7.61 -4.56
N SER A 333 14.19 -7.04 -3.56
CA SER A 333 14.44 -7.40 -2.17
C SER A 333 14.48 -8.92 -2.06
N ARG A 334 15.66 -9.45 -1.77
CA ARG A 334 15.85 -10.87 -1.49
C ARG A 334 14.81 -11.27 -0.45
N ALA A 335 14.17 -12.41 -0.66
CA ALA A 335 13.23 -12.96 0.32
C ALA A 335 13.86 -12.87 1.72
N PRO A 336 13.11 -12.52 2.76
CA PRO A 336 13.65 -12.47 4.11
C PRO A 336 14.30 -13.82 4.43
N PRO A 337 15.42 -13.83 5.14
CA PRO A 337 16.03 -15.08 5.57
C PRO A 337 15.00 -15.90 6.37
N PRO A 338 15.05 -17.22 6.30
CA PRO A 338 14.18 -18.07 7.10
C PRO A 338 14.37 -17.72 8.59
N PRO A 339 13.30 -17.81 9.40
CA PRO A 339 13.41 -17.56 10.84
C PRO A 339 14.49 -18.50 11.43
N PRO A 340 15.22 -18.04 12.44
CA PRO A 340 16.20 -18.90 13.12
C PRO A 340 15.50 -20.14 13.66
N PRO A 341 16.18 -21.30 13.66
CA PRO A 341 15.62 -22.54 14.21
C PRO A 341 15.23 -22.31 15.67
N PRO A 342 14.17 -22.97 16.16
CA PRO A 342 13.78 -22.89 17.56
C PRO A 342 14.94 -23.33 18.46
N PRO A 343 15.09 -22.73 19.65
CA PRO A 343 16.12 -23.13 20.59
C PRO A 343 15.97 -24.62 20.94
N PRO A 344 17.07 -25.35 21.16
CA PRO A 344 17.00 -26.74 21.56
C PRO A 344 16.19 -26.89 22.86
N PRO A 345 15.45 -27.97 23.05
CA PRO A 345 14.72 -28.22 24.29
C PRO A 345 15.70 -28.25 25.46
N PRO A 346 15.27 -27.79 26.64
CA PRO A 346 16.11 -27.86 27.82
C PRO A 346 16.49 -29.30 28.14
N PRO A 347 17.72 -29.55 28.67
CA PRO A 347 18.14 -30.89 29.01
C PRO A 347 17.16 -31.50 30.01
N VAL A 348 16.71 -32.72 29.75
CA VAL A 348 15.89 -33.49 30.66
C VAL A 348 16.84 -33.87 31.85
N LEU A 349 16.58 -33.30 32.99
CA LEU A 349 17.23 -33.74 34.25
C LEU A 349 16.65 -35.13 34.56
N GLU A 350 17.42 -36.18 34.27
CA GLU A 350 17.12 -37.50 34.80
C GLU A 350 17.22 -37.46 36.35
N ALA A 351 16.16 -37.85 36.99
CA ALA A 351 16.03 -37.94 38.46
C ALA A 351 16.62 -39.24 38.96
#